data_c5bc7b8b9335dc55d7cabf34117c64e7
#
_entry.id   c5bc7b8b9335dc55d7cabf34117c64e7
#
_cell.length_a   1.000
_cell.length_b   1.000
_cell.length_c   1.000
_cell.angle_alpha   90.00
_cell.angle_beta   90.00
_cell.angle_gamma   90.00
#
_symmetry.space_group_name_H-M   'P 1'
#
loop_
_entity.id
_entity.type
_entity.pdbx_description
1 polymer ?
#
loop_
_entity_poly.entity_id
_entity_poly.type
_entity_poly.pdbx_seq_one_letter_code
_entity_poly.pdbx_strand_id
1 'polypeptide(L)'
;MLRSGTSGFGPEAETGAMNLPVRITLAQAMGTCFGVQDAIDMALDPEFKDRLTIVGQLVHNPQTTQRLRDNGVRIVERDQVGSITTEAVMITAHGASDTTKADLRAKGFTVYDATCPLVIRLHKLARFLEREGWFPVVIGEENHVEVRGVLGNLKRAAVIRDEKDLSRLDGESRIGIVTQTTNRLEKVQKLVAAIRNHPGVNEVRFIDTICQPVKDRQRAITTLLDQDIDLGVVIGGLTSANTRKLAELILDRGIEAHHIERAEDLDPAWFAGKTHIGITAGTSTP
;
A
#
# COMPACT_ATOMS: atom_id res chain seq x y z
N MET A 1 -28.05 66.76 -43.99
CA MET A 1 -27.11 67.21 -43.00
C MET A 1 -26.69 66.03 -42.13
N LEU A 2 -25.43 65.65 -42.21
CA LEU A 2 -24.81 64.55 -41.55
C LEU A 2 -24.57 64.87 -40.09
N ARG A 3 -24.74 63.90 -39.16
CA ARG A 3 -23.96 63.82 -37.95
C ARG A 3 -23.65 62.37 -37.61
N SER A 4 -22.39 62.09 -37.63
CA SER A 4 -21.67 60.89 -37.20
C SER A 4 -21.73 60.67 -35.69
N GLY A 5 -22.12 59.48 -35.25
CA GLY A 5 -21.97 59.04 -33.87
C GLY A 5 -20.80 58.04 -33.76
N THR A 6 -19.73 58.46 -33.11
CA THR A 6 -18.60 57.61 -32.78
C THR A 6 -18.91 56.80 -31.53
N SER A 7 -19.03 55.47 -31.67
CA SER A 7 -19.04 54.51 -30.55
C SER A 7 -17.61 54.29 -30.03
N GLY A 8 -17.37 54.74 -28.81
CA GLY A 8 -16.12 54.47 -28.10
C GLY A 8 -16.05 53.01 -27.68
N PHE A 9 -15.04 52.32 -28.17
CA PHE A 9 -14.59 51.05 -27.61
C PHE A 9 -13.86 51.33 -26.30
N GLY A 10 -14.42 50.91 -25.18
CA GLY A 10 -13.70 50.85 -23.92
C GLY A 10 -12.62 49.73 -23.98
N PRO A 11 -11.51 49.88 -23.29
CA PRO A 11 -10.50 48.84 -23.29
C PRO A 11 -11.03 47.60 -22.56
N GLU A 12 -11.06 46.49 -23.27
CA GLU A 12 -11.18 45.16 -22.65
C GLU A 12 -9.99 45.01 -21.68
N ALA A 13 -10.31 44.87 -20.39
CA ALA A 13 -9.32 44.51 -19.39
C ALA A 13 -8.87 43.06 -19.66
N GLU A 14 -7.77 42.90 -20.38
CA GLU A 14 -7.03 41.66 -20.39
C GLU A 14 -6.61 41.37 -18.93
N THR A 15 -7.37 40.54 -18.26
CA THR A 15 -6.90 39.88 -17.04
C THR A 15 -5.82 38.86 -17.45
N GLY A 16 -4.62 39.38 -17.70
CA GLY A 16 -3.44 38.58 -17.90
C GLY A 16 -3.17 37.82 -16.59
N ALA A 17 -3.73 36.63 -16.45
CA ALA A 17 -3.24 35.67 -15.49
C ALA A 17 -1.77 35.45 -15.84
N MET A 18 -0.87 35.98 -15.01
CA MET A 18 0.56 35.67 -15.11
C MET A 18 0.67 34.16 -14.95
N ASN A 19 0.99 33.49 -16.05
CA ASN A 19 1.24 32.05 -16.09
C ASN A 19 2.60 31.83 -15.41
N LEU A 20 2.62 31.83 -14.05
CA LEU A 20 3.81 31.52 -13.30
C LEU A 20 4.19 30.06 -13.64
N PRO A 21 5.47 29.78 -13.89
CA PRO A 21 5.89 28.42 -14.20
C PRO A 21 5.56 27.52 -13.02
N VAL A 22 4.76 26.45 -13.28
CA VAL A 22 4.46 25.45 -12.26
C VAL A 22 5.74 24.68 -11.94
N ARG A 23 6.13 24.68 -10.67
CA ARG A 23 7.21 23.86 -10.16
C ARG A 23 6.72 22.44 -9.89
N ILE A 24 7.45 21.43 -10.33
CA ILE A 24 7.18 20.03 -10.03
C ILE A 24 8.35 19.46 -9.23
N THR A 25 8.06 18.85 -8.08
CA THR A 25 9.06 18.18 -7.26
C THR A 25 8.68 16.71 -7.06
N LEU A 26 9.62 15.83 -7.34
CA LEU A 26 9.47 14.40 -7.12
C LEU A 26 9.94 14.00 -5.72
N ALA A 27 9.20 13.13 -5.04
CA ALA A 27 9.66 12.54 -3.79
C ALA A 27 10.94 11.72 -4.02
N GLN A 28 11.92 11.82 -3.10
CA GLN A 28 13.23 11.17 -3.23
C GLN A 28 13.17 9.65 -3.23
N ALA A 29 12.14 9.06 -2.59
CA ALA A 29 11.89 7.62 -2.58
C ALA A 29 10.46 7.35 -3.07
N MET A 30 10.33 6.74 -4.24
CA MET A 30 9.05 6.39 -4.86
C MET A 30 9.20 5.20 -5.81
N GLY A 31 8.07 4.65 -6.31
CA GLY A 31 8.06 3.57 -7.30
C GLY A 31 8.32 2.18 -6.69
N THR A 32 8.59 1.20 -7.54
CA THR A 32 8.69 -0.22 -7.18
C THR A 32 9.78 -0.50 -6.14
N CYS A 33 9.44 -1.26 -5.10
CA CYS A 33 10.42 -1.73 -4.13
C CYS A 33 10.99 -3.11 -4.53
N PHE A 34 12.13 -3.50 -3.92
CA PHE A 34 12.80 -4.76 -4.23
C PHE A 34 11.90 -5.98 -4.07
N GLY A 35 11.13 -6.09 -2.98
CA GLY A 35 10.29 -7.28 -2.75
C GLY A 35 9.10 -7.39 -3.71
N VAL A 36 8.66 -6.27 -4.31
CA VAL A 36 7.69 -6.27 -5.42
C VAL A 36 8.39 -6.65 -6.72
N GLN A 37 9.58 -6.11 -6.98
CA GLN A 37 10.36 -6.42 -8.19
C GLN A 37 10.72 -7.91 -8.23
N ASP A 38 11.25 -8.47 -7.14
CA ASP A 38 11.59 -9.90 -7.03
C ASP A 38 10.38 -10.80 -7.36
N ALA A 39 9.18 -10.43 -6.87
CA ALA A 39 7.97 -11.19 -7.15
C ALA A 39 7.55 -11.11 -8.63
N ILE A 40 7.70 -9.93 -9.25
CA ILE A 40 7.43 -9.72 -10.68
C ILE A 40 8.42 -10.51 -11.54
N ASP A 41 9.71 -10.43 -11.23
CA ASP A 41 10.77 -11.11 -11.97
C ASP A 41 10.60 -12.63 -11.89
N MET A 42 10.28 -13.16 -10.70
CA MET A 42 9.93 -14.58 -10.55
C MET A 42 8.72 -14.97 -11.39
N ALA A 43 7.65 -14.16 -11.41
CA ALA A 43 6.44 -14.48 -12.17
C ALA A 43 6.63 -14.38 -13.70
N LEU A 44 7.59 -13.58 -14.15
CA LEU A 44 7.94 -13.38 -15.57
C LEU A 44 9.08 -14.28 -16.05
N ASP A 45 9.58 -15.19 -15.20
CA ASP A 45 10.60 -16.14 -15.63
C ASP A 45 10.05 -16.97 -16.83
N PRO A 46 10.81 -17.08 -17.94
CA PRO A 46 10.38 -17.80 -19.13
C PRO A 46 9.94 -19.25 -18.89
N GLU A 47 10.47 -19.92 -17.84
CA GLU A 47 10.06 -21.29 -17.49
C GLU A 47 8.58 -21.39 -17.07
N PHE A 48 7.98 -20.29 -16.61
CA PHE A 48 6.59 -20.24 -16.13
C PHE A 48 5.59 -19.84 -17.19
N LYS A 49 6.02 -19.48 -18.39
CA LYS A 49 5.12 -19.07 -19.46
C LYS A 49 4.06 -20.14 -19.70
N ASP A 50 2.78 -19.75 -19.65
CA ASP A 50 1.59 -20.59 -19.81
C ASP A 50 1.44 -21.77 -18.80
N ARG A 51 2.37 -21.93 -17.85
CA ARG A 51 2.40 -23.00 -16.85
C ARG A 51 2.08 -22.55 -15.44
N LEU A 52 2.04 -21.24 -15.20
CA LEU A 52 1.87 -20.62 -13.90
C LEU A 52 0.51 -19.97 -13.75
N THR A 53 -0.15 -20.20 -12.61
CA THR A 53 -1.29 -19.40 -12.16
C THR A 53 -0.98 -18.73 -10.83
N ILE A 54 -1.13 -17.41 -10.76
CA ILE A 54 -1.01 -16.63 -9.54
C ILE A 54 -2.35 -16.65 -8.81
N VAL A 55 -2.34 -16.97 -7.51
CA VAL A 55 -3.54 -17.00 -6.66
C VAL A 55 -3.73 -15.66 -5.95
N GLY A 56 -4.62 -14.83 -6.46
CA GLY A 56 -4.81 -13.43 -6.10
C GLY A 56 -3.93 -12.48 -6.91
N GLN A 57 -3.94 -11.20 -6.58
CA GLN A 57 -3.09 -10.21 -7.24
C GLN A 57 -1.66 -10.33 -6.71
N LEU A 58 -0.67 -10.50 -7.60
CA LEU A 58 0.74 -10.59 -7.22
C LEU A 58 1.16 -9.39 -6.37
N VAL A 59 0.76 -8.22 -6.83
CA VAL A 59 0.88 -6.93 -6.17
C VAL A 59 -0.36 -6.08 -6.49
N HIS A 60 -0.68 -5.10 -5.65
CA HIS A 60 -1.84 -4.23 -5.86
C HIS A 60 -1.52 -3.12 -6.88
N ASN A 61 -1.38 -3.52 -8.16
CA ASN A 61 -1.17 -2.60 -9.26
C ASN A 61 -1.76 -3.18 -10.56
N PRO A 62 -2.74 -2.50 -11.21
CA PRO A 62 -3.40 -3.02 -12.41
C PRO A 62 -2.49 -3.08 -13.63
N GLN A 63 -1.52 -2.16 -13.78
CA GLN A 63 -0.57 -2.17 -14.89
C GLN A 63 0.36 -3.38 -14.78
N THR A 64 0.85 -3.69 -13.58
CA THR A 64 1.62 -4.92 -13.33
C THR A 64 0.78 -6.16 -13.61
N THR A 65 -0.48 -6.18 -13.16
CA THR A 65 -1.41 -7.29 -13.44
C THR A 65 -1.61 -7.51 -14.95
N GLN A 66 -1.78 -6.43 -15.71
CA GLN A 66 -1.92 -6.50 -17.16
C GLN A 66 -0.62 -7.00 -17.82
N ARG A 67 0.55 -6.46 -17.43
CA ARG A 67 1.84 -6.93 -17.92
C ARG A 67 2.06 -8.44 -17.72
N LEU A 68 1.65 -8.98 -16.55
CA LEU A 68 1.72 -10.42 -16.28
C LEU A 68 0.83 -11.21 -17.24
N ARG A 69 -0.42 -10.78 -17.46
CA ARG A 69 -1.36 -11.41 -18.39
C ARG A 69 -0.84 -11.41 -19.83
N ASP A 70 -0.28 -10.28 -20.28
CA ASP A 70 0.29 -10.11 -21.63
C ASP A 70 1.49 -11.07 -21.85
N ASN A 71 2.15 -11.52 -20.78
CA ASN A 71 3.23 -12.49 -20.80
C ASN A 71 2.76 -13.94 -20.54
N GLY A 72 1.46 -14.22 -20.64
CA GLY A 72 0.90 -15.57 -20.51
C GLY A 72 0.73 -16.08 -19.08
N VAL A 73 0.94 -15.23 -18.05
CA VAL A 73 0.71 -15.61 -16.67
C VAL A 73 -0.79 -15.53 -16.34
N ARG A 74 -1.35 -16.61 -15.84
CA ARG A 74 -2.75 -16.66 -15.43
C ARG A 74 -2.89 -16.10 -14.01
N ILE A 75 -3.99 -15.41 -13.75
CA ILE A 75 -4.29 -14.84 -12.43
C ILE A 75 -5.74 -15.21 -12.11
N VAL A 76 -5.95 -15.85 -10.97
CA VAL A 76 -7.28 -16.23 -10.47
C VAL A 76 -7.49 -15.66 -9.07
N GLU A 77 -8.74 -15.37 -8.72
CA GLU A 77 -9.05 -14.98 -7.35
C GLU A 77 -8.97 -16.20 -6.41
N ARG A 78 -8.83 -15.96 -5.11
CA ARG A 78 -8.57 -17.01 -4.12
C ARG A 78 -9.71 -18.03 -3.97
N ASP A 79 -10.94 -17.63 -4.22
CA ASP A 79 -12.13 -18.49 -4.24
C ASP A 79 -12.25 -19.31 -5.53
N GLN A 80 -11.46 -18.98 -6.54
CA GLN A 80 -11.46 -19.63 -7.86
C GLN A 80 -10.33 -20.67 -8.03
N VAL A 81 -9.70 -21.12 -6.96
CA VAL A 81 -8.61 -22.13 -7.02
C VAL A 81 -9.03 -23.40 -7.75
N GLY A 82 -10.32 -23.78 -7.70
CA GLY A 82 -10.86 -24.94 -8.43
C GLY A 82 -10.84 -24.79 -9.96
N SER A 83 -10.68 -23.58 -10.50
CA SER A 83 -10.61 -23.32 -11.95
C SER A 83 -9.19 -23.38 -12.51
N ILE A 84 -8.18 -23.60 -11.68
CA ILE A 84 -6.78 -23.64 -12.10
C ILE A 84 -6.53 -24.88 -12.96
N THR A 85 -5.93 -24.66 -14.13
CA THR A 85 -5.60 -25.72 -15.09
C THR A 85 -4.07 -25.88 -15.29
N THR A 86 -3.27 -25.02 -14.67
CA THR A 86 -1.80 -25.10 -14.68
C THR A 86 -1.30 -26.04 -13.58
N GLU A 87 -0.13 -26.63 -13.78
CA GLU A 87 0.52 -27.48 -12.77
C GLU A 87 1.18 -26.68 -11.64
N ALA A 88 1.54 -25.43 -11.90
CA ALA A 88 2.21 -24.53 -10.96
C ALA A 88 1.28 -23.40 -10.49
N VAL A 89 1.37 -23.09 -9.21
CA VAL A 89 0.71 -21.93 -8.61
C VAL A 89 1.72 -21.08 -7.86
N MET A 90 1.50 -19.76 -7.84
CA MET A 90 2.37 -18.82 -7.12
C MET A 90 1.61 -18.09 -6.03
N ILE A 91 2.22 -18.07 -4.84
CA ILE A 91 1.83 -17.21 -3.73
C ILE A 91 2.34 -15.80 -3.99
N THR A 92 1.51 -14.81 -3.76
CA THR A 92 1.79 -13.39 -4.02
C THR A 92 2.84 -12.81 -3.08
N ALA A 93 3.36 -11.62 -3.41
CA ALA A 93 4.30 -10.87 -2.55
C ALA A 93 3.76 -10.62 -1.13
N HIS A 94 2.44 -10.61 -0.95
CA HIS A 94 1.77 -10.41 0.34
C HIS A 94 1.79 -11.64 1.25
N GLY A 95 2.19 -12.80 0.73
CA GLY A 95 2.24 -14.04 1.46
C GLY A 95 0.89 -14.74 1.66
N ALA A 96 0.97 -15.93 2.24
CA ALA A 96 -0.17 -16.75 2.64
C ALA A 96 0.18 -17.54 3.91
N SER A 97 -0.84 -18.06 4.60
CA SER A 97 -0.62 -18.97 5.72
C SER A 97 0.00 -20.29 5.27
N ASP A 98 0.69 -20.97 6.19
CA ASP A 98 1.27 -22.30 5.92
C ASP A 98 0.17 -23.31 5.57
N THR A 99 -1.02 -23.19 6.17
CA THR A 99 -2.19 -23.99 5.83
C THR A 99 -2.62 -23.80 4.38
N THR A 100 -2.74 -22.53 3.93
CA THR A 100 -3.08 -22.24 2.52
C THR A 100 -2.07 -22.86 1.54
N LYS A 101 -0.77 -22.77 1.87
CA LYS A 101 0.30 -23.37 1.04
C LYS A 101 0.21 -24.91 1.05
N ALA A 102 -0.10 -25.51 2.20
CA ALA A 102 -0.27 -26.95 2.32
C ALA A 102 -1.50 -27.44 1.52
N ASP A 103 -2.62 -26.73 1.60
CA ASP A 103 -3.86 -27.06 0.86
C ASP A 103 -3.63 -27.02 -0.66
N LEU A 104 -2.87 -26.05 -1.17
CA LEU A 104 -2.52 -25.98 -2.58
C LEU A 104 -1.66 -27.18 -3.00
N ARG A 105 -0.68 -27.56 -2.18
CA ARG A 105 0.15 -28.76 -2.45
C ARG A 105 -0.69 -30.05 -2.40
N ALA A 106 -1.60 -30.17 -1.42
CA ALA A 106 -2.51 -31.33 -1.30
C ALA A 106 -3.45 -31.48 -2.51
N LYS A 107 -3.75 -30.37 -3.22
CA LYS A 107 -4.48 -30.37 -4.49
C LYS A 107 -3.63 -30.77 -5.70
N GLY A 108 -2.35 -31.07 -5.51
CA GLY A 108 -1.43 -31.52 -6.56
C GLY A 108 -0.63 -30.40 -7.25
N PHE A 109 -0.74 -29.14 -6.79
CA PHE A 109 -0.01 -28.04 -7.40
C PHE A 109 1.45 -27.98 -6.92
N THR A 110 2.36 -27.67 -7.83
CA THR A 110 3.68 -27.17 -7.48
C THR A 110 3.57 -25.72 -7.01
N VAL A 111 3.91 -25.45 -5.74
CA VAL A 111 3.71 -24.14 -5.12
C VAL A 111 5.01 -23.35 -5.11
N TYR A 112 5.06 -22.27 -5.87
CA TYR A 112 6.10 -21.26 -5.85
C TYR A 112 5.70 -20.12 -4.89
N ASP A 113 6.64 -19.63 -4.12
CA ASP A 113 6.37 -18.68 -3.06
C ASP A 113 7.11 -17.36 -3.31
N ALA A 114 6.40 -16.37 -3.88
CA ALA A 114 6.91 -15.04 -4.13
C ALA A 114 6.71 -14.08 -2.93
N THR A 115 6.48 -14.62 -1.73
CA THR A 115 6.32 -13.81 -0.51
C THR A 115 7.54 -12.94 -0.27
N CYS A 116 7.35 -11.64 -0.16
CA CYS A 116 8.41 -10.69 0.16
C CYS A 116 9.15 -11.11 1.44
N PRO A 117 10.50 -11.08 1.47
CA PRO A 117 11.28 -11.46 2.66
C PRO A 117 10.88 -10.69 3.94
N LEU A 118 10.43 -9.45 3.81
CA LEU A 118 9.97 -8.63 4.93
C LEU A 118 8.61 -9.10 5.47
N VAL A 119 7.74 -9.64 4.61
CA VAL A 119 6.50 -10.30 5.03
C VAL A 119 6.79 -11.66 5.67
N ILE A 120 7.75 -12.44 5.14
CA ILE A 120 8.22 -13.68 5.80
C ILE A 120 8.74 -13.38 7.21
N ARG A 121 9.50 -12.29 7.37
CA ARG A 121 9.97 -11.82 8.68
C ARG A 121 8.80 -11.52 9.62
N LEU A 122 7.76 -10.82 9.16
CA LEU A 122 6.55 -10.54 9.93
C LEU A 122 5.89 -11.84 10.43
N HIS A 123 5.67 -12.82 9.54
CA HIS A 123 5.11 -14.13 9.92
C HIS A 123 5.95 -14.85 10.99
N LYS A 124 7.28 -14.85 10.82
CA LYS A 124 8.20 -15.48 11.79
C LYS A 124 8.13 -14.82 13.16
N LEU A 125 8.05 -13.48 13.20
CA LEU A 125 8.01 -12.71 14.44
C LEU A 125 6.68 -12.83 15.16
N ALA A 126 5.55 -12.88 14.43
CA ALA A 126 4.24 -13.13 15.03
C ALA A 126 4.18 -14.51 15.70
N ARG A 127 4.64 -15.56 15.03
CA ARG A 127 4.76 -16.92 15.60
C ARG A 127 5.76 -17.00 16.75
N PHE A 128 6.84 -16.25 16.68
CA PHE A 128 7.79 -16.17 17.77
C PHE A 128 7.12 -15.60 19.03
N LEU A 129 6.38 -14.50 18.93
CA LEU A 129 5.66 -13.92 20.06
C LEU A 129 4.68 -14.93 20.69
N GLU A 130 3.89 -15.65 19.87
CA GLU A 130 2.97 -16.67 20.38
C GLU A 130 3.69 -17.80 21.13
N ARG A 131 4.80 -18.31 20.59
CA ARG A 131 5.59 -19.37 21.24
C ARG A 131 6.21 -18.94 22.58
N GLU A 132 6.57 -17.66 22.69
CA GLU A 132 7.10 -17.07 23.93
C GLU A 132 6.00 -16.70 24.94
N GLY A 133 4.75 -17.11 24.69
CA GLY A 133 3.63 -16.90 25.60
C GLY A 133 3.05 -15.48 25.60
N TRP A 134 3.33 -14.68 24.55
CA TRP A 134 2.66 -13.40 24.33
C TRP A 134 1.34 -13.63 23.62
N PHE A 135 0.33 -12.81 23.90
CA PHE A 135 -0.86 -12.72 23.06
C PHE A 135 -0.53 -11.88 21.83
N PRO A 136 -0.52 -12.47 20.61
CA PRO A 136 -0.15 -11.75 19.42
C PRO A 136 -1.19 -10.70 19.02
N VAL A 137 -0.73 -9.50 18.76
CA VAL A 137 -1.52 -8.41 18.20
C VAL A 137 -0.91 -7.98 16.87
N VAL A 138 -1.74 -7.90 15.84
CA VAL A 138 -1.34 -7.35 14.56
C VAL A 138 -1.99 -5.98 14.39
N ILE A 139 -1.20 -4.91 14.42
CA ILE A 139 -1.72 -3.59 14.05
C ILE A 139 -1.84 -3.55 12.52
N GLY A 140 -3.08 -3.48 12.01
CA GLY A 140 -3.33 -3.56 10.56
C GLY A 140 -4.79 -3.59 10.17
N GLU A 141 -5.04 -3.88 8.91
CA GLU A 141 -6.37 -4.04 8.33
C GLU A 141 -6.73 -5.53 8.29
N GLU A 142 -7.73 -5.98 9.05
CA GLU A 142 -8.08 -7.40 9.22
C GLU A 142 -8.35 -8.13 7.90
N ASN A 143 -8.98 -7.45 6.95
CA ASN A 143 -9.30 -8.01 5.64
C ASN A 143 -8.13 -7.95 4.64
N HIS A 144 -7.01 -7.32 4.99
CA HIS A 144 -5.85 -7.26 4.12
C HIS A 144 -5.21 -8.64 3.98
N VAL A 145 -4.81 -8.99 2.77
CA VAL A 145 -4.24 -10.30 2.43
C VAL A 145 -3.02 -10.68 3.28
N GLU A 146 -2.13 -9.72 3.54
CA GLU A 146 -0.94 -9.91 4.38
C GLU A 146 -1.33 -10.25 5.83
N VAL A 147 -2.27 -9.49 6.42
CA VAL A 147 -2.74 -9.68 7.79
C VAL A 147 -3.43 -11.04 7.93
N ARG A 148 -4.31 -11.39 6.99
CA ARG A 148 -4.96 -12.72 6.95
C ARG A 148 -3.95 -13.86 6.85
N GLY A 149 -2.88 -13.67 6.07
CA GLY A 149 -1.78 -14.64 5.98
C GLY A 149 -1.07 -14.86 7.31
N VAL A 150 -0.82 -13.79 8.07
CA VAL A 150 -0.22 -13.85 9.42
C VAL A 150 -1.16 -14.56 10.39
N LEU A 151 -2.43 -14.13 10.45
CA LEU A 151 -3.43 -14.69 11.36
C LEU A 151 -3.64 -16.18 11.15
N GLY A 152 -3.63 -16.65 9.91
CA GLY A 152 -3.78 -18.07 9.58
C GLY A 152 -2.63 -18.96 10.08
N ASN A 153 -1.55 -18.38 10.63
CA ASN A 153 -0.43 -19.07 11.23
C ASN A 153 -0.42 -19.00 12.77
N LEU A 154 -1.41 -18.38 13.38
CA LEU A 154 -1.52 -18.19 14.82
C LEU A 154 -2.76 -18.93 15.36
N LYS A 155 -2.65 -19.44 16.58
CA LYS A 155 -3.77 -20.12 17.25
C LYS A 155 -4.81 -19.13 17.74
N ARG A 156 -4.35 -17.99 18.26
CA ARG A 156 -5.18 -16.87 18.70
C ARG A 156 -4.41 -15.57 18.47
N ALA A 157 -5.10 -14.52 18.10
CA ALA A 157 -4.52 -13.20 17.91
C ALA A 157 -5.64 -12.16 17.83
N ALA A 158 -5.30 -10.89 18.05
CA ALA A 158 -6.19 -9.77 17.76
C ALA A 158 -5.61 -8.89 16.64
N VAL A 159 -6.51 -8.28 15.86
CA VAL A 159 -6.15 -7.21 14.92
C VAL A 159 -6.65 -5.90 15.51
N ILE A 160 -5.77 -4.92 15.58
CA ILE A 160 -6.07 -3.56 16.03
C ILE A 160 -5.85 -2.61 14.86
N ARG A 161 -6.93 -2.05 14.34
CA ARG A 161 -6.90 -1.05 13.28
C ARG A 161 -6.94 0.38 13.83
N ASP A 162 -7.72 0.57 14.88
CA ASP A 162 -7.86 1.84 15.60
C ASP A 162 -8.21 1.58 17.08
N GLU A 163 -8.37 2.65 17.87
CA GLU A 163 -8.62 2.54 19.31
C GLU A 163 -9.93 1.82 19.67
N LYS A 164 -10.91 1.76 18.75
CA LYS A 164 -12.18 1.04 18.99
C LYS A 164 -11.98 -0.46 19.09
N ASP A 165 -10.89 -0.98 18.53
CA ASP A 165 -10.55 -2.40 18.57
C ASP A 165 -9.87 -2.81 19.89
N LEU A 166 -9.55 -1.88 20.80
CA LEU A 166 -8.80 -2.17 22.03
C LEU A 166 -9.55 -3.13 22.97
N SER A 167 -10.88 -3.15 22.95
CA SER A 167 -11.68 -4.13 23.72
C SER A 167 -11.37 -5.59 23.36
N ARG A 168 -10.77 -5.86 22.18
CA ARG A 168 -10.28 -7.21 21.81
C ARG A 168 -9.13 -7.70 22.69
N LEU A 169 -8.56 -6.82 23.53
CA LEU A 169 -7.47 -7.13 24.45
C LEU A 169 -7.96 -7.43 25.86
N ASP A 170 -9.26 -7.32 26.12
CA ASP A 170 -9.84 -7.56 27.45
C ASP A 170 -9.50 -8.97 27.94
N GLY A 171 -8.91 -9.05 29.14
CA GLY A 171 -8.45 -10.30 29.74
C GLY A 171 -7.03 -10.74 29.33
N GLU A 172 -6.36 -10.03 28.45
CA GLU A 172 -4.98 -10.30 28.07
C GLU A 172 -4.00 -9.39 28.80
N SER A 173 -2.98 -9.98 29.45
CA SER A 173 -2.02 -9.21 30.27
C SER A 173 -0.64 -9.05 29.63
N ARG A 174 -0.26 -9.94 28.71
CA ARG A 174 1.06 -9.94 28.02
C ARG A 174 0.86 -9.84 26.53
N ILE A 175 1.04 -8.65 25.97
CA ILE A 175 0.76 -8.35 24.58
C ILE A 175 2.03 -8.30 23.74
N GLY A 176 2.08 -9.13 22.68
CA GLY A 176 3.15 -9.12 21.68
C GLY A 176 2.67 -8.46 20.39
N ILE A 177 3.22 -7.32 20.03
CA ILE A 177 2.75 -6.50 18.89
C ILE A 177 3.67 -6.64 17.70
N VAL A 178 3.09 -6.93 16.53
CA VAL A 178 3.66 -6.75 15.20
C VAL A 178 2.73 -5.86 14.37
N THR A 179 3.18 -5.42 13.19
CA THR A 179 2.38 -4.54 12.34
C THR A 179 2.33 -5.04 10.90
N GLN A 180 1.24 -4.76 10.21
CA GLN A 180 1.20 -4.83 8.76
C GLN A 180 2.35 -4.00 8.17
N THR A 181 3.09 -4.57 7.21
CA THR A 181 4.35 -3.99 6.72
C THR A 181 4.20 -2.62 6.06
N THR A 182 2.99 -2.29 5.59
CA THR A 182 2.67 -1.03 4.92
C THR A 182 2.00 0.01 5.81
N ASN A 183 2.06 -0.14 7.14
CA ASN A 183 1.42 0.81 8.05
C ASN A 183 2.14 2.16 8.14
N ARG A 184 1.40 3.17 8.60
CA ARG A 184 1.94 4.49 8.92
C ARG A 184 2.63 4.43 10.29
N LEU A 185 3.89 4.88 10.34
CA LEU A 185 4.70 4.81 11.56
C LEU A 185 4.04 5.55 12.74
N GLU A 186 3.56 6.76 12.50
CA GLU A 186 2.93 7.58 13.53
C GLU A 186 1.65 6.91 14.10
N LYS A 187 0.80 6.36 13.23
CA LYS A 187 -0.41 5.63 13.65
C LYS A 187 -0.06 4.43 14.51
N VAL A 188 0.96 3.67 14.12
CA VAL A 188 1.43 2.51 14.90
C VAL A 188 1.93 2.93 16.27
N GLN A 189 2.72 4.01 16.36
CA GLN A 189 3.21 4.52 17.64
C GLN A 189 2.08 4.94 18.57
N LYS A 190 1.06 5.63 18.05
CA LYS A 190 -0.15 6.00 18.83
C LYS A 190 -0.88 4.77 19.36
N LEU A 191 -1.11 3.75 18.51
CA LEU A 191 -1.78 2.52 18.92
C LEU A 191 -0.96 1.69 19.92
N VAL A 192 0.35 1.61 19.75
CA VAL A 192 1.23 0.95 20.73
C VAL A 192 1.16 1.64 22.10
N ALA A 193 1.12 2.98 22.13
CA ALA A 193 0.94 3.73 23.37
C ALA A 193 -0.45 3.47 24.00
N ALA A 194 -1.51 3.45 23.20
CA ALA A 194 -2.86 3.13 23.67
C ALA A 194 -2.96 1.70 24.22
N ILE A 195 -2.36 0.71 23.56
CA ILE A 195 -2.29 -0.68 24.04
C ILE A 195 -1.54 -0.77 25.38
N ARG A 196 -0.43 -0.05 25.56
CA ARG A 196 0.31 -0.03 26.81
C ARG A 196 -0.51 0.52 27.98
N ASN A 197 -1.42 1.43 27.71
CA ASN A 197 -2.30 2.07 28.71
C ASN A 197 -3.64 1.36 28.87
N HIS A 198 -3.88 0.25 28.13
CA HIS A 198 -5.14 -0.47 28.21
C HIS A 198 -5.28 -1.17 29.57
N PRO A 199 -6.44 -1.08 30.25
CA PRO A 199 -6.69 -1.75 31.53
C PRO A 199 -6.39 -3.27 31.43
N GLY A 200 -5.65 -3.82 32.40
CA GLY A 200 -5.30 -5.23 32.45
C GLY A 200 -4.04 -5.63 31.66
N VAL A 201 -3.52 -4.80 30.79
CA VAL A 201 -2.25 -5.04 30.10
C VAL A 201 -1.09 -4.67 31.02
N ASN A 202 -0.25 -5.66 31.35
CA ASN A 202 0.89 -5.50 32.25
C ASN A 202 2.23 -5.44 31.51
N GLU A 203 2.36 -6.21 30.43
CA GLU A 203 3.58 -6.28 29.64
C GLU A 203 3.29 -6.10 28.15
N VAL A 204 4.08 -5.26 27.46
CA VAL A 204 3.98 -5.06 26.02
C VAL A 204 5.33 -5.23 25.37
N ARG A 205 5.43 -6.15 24.41
CA ARG A 205 6.57 -6.33 23.54
C ARG A 205 6.21 -5.89 22.12
N PHE A 206 6.72 -4.76 21.69
CA PHE A 206 6.53 -4.26 20.33
C PHE A 206 7.72 -4.60 19.45
N ILE A 207 7.45 -5.23 18.31
CA ILE A 207 8.46 -5.51 17.27
C ILE A 207 8.02 -4.76 16.00
N ASP A 208 8.78 -3.75 15.63
CA ASP A 208 8.51 -2.97 14.44
C ASP A 208 8.76 -3.79 13.17
N THR A 209 7.66 -4.09 12.46
CA THR A 209 7.64 -4.83 11.20
C THR A 209 7.21 -3.97 10.01
N ILE A 210 7.07 -2.64 10.17
CA ILE A 210 6.91 -1.74 9.02
C ILE A 210 8.15 -1.87 8.15
N CYS A 211 7.95 -2.16 6.87
CA CYS A 211 9.09 -2.40 5.98
C CYS A 211 9.86 -1.11 5.68
N GLN A 212 11.19 -1.24 5.51
CA GLN A 212 12.05 -0.08 5.25
C GLN A 212 11.64 0.71 4.00
N PRO A 213 11.29 0.05 2.86
CA PRO A 213 10.81 0.80 1.69
C PRO A 213 9.58 1.69 1.96
N VAL A 214 8.68 1.27 2.86
CA VAL A 214 7.51 2.09 3.24
C VAL A 214 7.93 3.26 4.12
N LYS A 215 8.83 3.03 5.08
CA LYS A 215 9.38 4.11 5.93
C LYS A 215 10.09 5.18 5.10
N ASP A 216 10.88 4.75 4.11
CA ASP A 216 11.61 5.67 3.24
C ASP A 216 10.66 6.56 2.42
N ARG A 217 9.56 5.99 1.91
CA ARG A 217 8.55 6.77 1.20
C ARG A 217 7.77 7.71 2.10
N GLN A 218 7.44 7.29 3.33
CA GLN A 218 6.82 8.19 4.32
C GLN A 218 7.72 9.37 4.66
N ARG A 219 9.03 9.13 4.84
CA ARG A 219 10.02 10.19 5.06
C ARG A 219 10.15 11.10 3.84
N ALA A 220 10.21 10.52 2.64
CA ALA A 220 10.31 11.30 1.41
C ALA A 220 9.08 12.20 1.19
N ILE A 221 7.88 11.74 1.59
CA ILE A 221 6.67 12.58 1.62
C ILE A 221 6.84 13.73 2.63
N THR A 222 7.29 13.45 3.85
CA THR A 222 7.50 14.51 4.86
C THR A 222 8.46 15.57 4.32
N THR A 223 9.59 15.16 3.73
CA THR A 223 10.56 16.09 3.10
C THR A 223 9.95 16.86 1.92
N LEU A 224 9.05 16.24 1.15
CA LEU A 224 8.36 16.90 0.05
C LEU A 224 7.36 17.95 0.55
N LEU A 225 6.64 17.65 1.63
CA LEU A 225 5.68 18.56 2.28
C LEU A 225 6.37 19.78 2.91
N ASP A 226 7.60 19.61 3.40
CA ASP A 226 8.42 20.71 3.95
C ASP A 226 8.91 21.71 2.86
N GLN A 227 8.61 21.48 1.58
CA GLN A 227 8.94 22.34 0.44
C GLN A 227 7.78 23.22 -0.04
N ASP A 228 6.74 23.40 0.79
CA ASP A 228 5.58 24.24 0.49
C ASP A 228 4.87 23.84 -0.82
N ILE A 229 4.64 22.54 -1.04
CA ILE A 229 3.78 22.09 -2.16
C ILE A 229 2.33 22.48 -1.88
N ASP A 230 1.61 22.88 -2.92
CA ASP A 230 0.18 23.23 -2.84
C ASP A 230 -0.77 22.17 -3.42
N LEU A 231 -0.20 21.13 -4.05
CA LEU A 231 -0.91 19.96 -4.57
C LEU A 231 -0.01 18.72 -4.53
N GLY A 232 -0.54 17.59 -4.08
CA GLY A 232 0.12 16.29 -4.15
C GLY A 232 -0.50 15.36 -5.18
N VAL A 233 0.31 14.73 -6.03
CA VAL A 233 -0.12 13.65 -6.92
C VAL A 233 0.55 12.35 -6.46
N VAL A 234 -0.27 11.37 -6.11
CA VAL A 234 0.19 10.06 -5.61
C VAL A 234 -0.15 8.97 -6.62
N ILE A 235 0.87 8.35 -7.20
CA ILE A 235 0.71 7.39 -8.29
C ILE A 235 0.78 5.95 -7.76
N GLY A 236 -0.18 5.10 -8.18
CA GLY A 236 -0.20 3.67 -7.92
C GLY A 236 -1.59 3.09 -7.80
N GLY A 237 -1.69 1.78 -7.63
CA GLY A 237 -2.97 1.08 -7.61
C GLY A 237 -3.90 1.59 -6.50
N LEU A 238 -5.16 1.86 -6.82
CA LEU A 238 -6.18 2.37 -5.88
C LEU A 238 -6.44 1.38 -4.72
N THR A 239 -6.21 0.11 -4.93
CA THR A 239 -6.31 -0.93 -3.90
C THR A 239 -5.03 -1.10 -3.07
N SER A 240 -3.93 -0.43 -3.44
CA SER A 240 -2.66 -0.50 -2.71
C SER A 240 -2.75 0.22 -1.36
N ALA A 241 -2.62 -0.53 -0.26
CA ALA A 241 -2.64 0.04 1.09
C ALA A 241 -1.49 1.06 1.29
N ASN A 242 -0.30 0.79 0.73
CA ASN A 242 0.81 1.74 0.82
C ASN A 242 0.49 3.05 0.09
N THR A 243 -0.01 2.99 -1.16
CA THR A 243 -0.29 4.18 -1.97
C THR A 243 -1.37 5.05 -1.33
N ARG A 244 -2.47 4.44 -0.85
CA ARG A 244 -3.52 5.18 -0.12
C ARG A 244 -2.95 5.92 1.10
N LYS A 245 -2.10 5.25 1.89
CA LYS A 245 -1.49 5.85 3.09
C LYS A 245 -0.53 6.99 2.77
N LEU A 246 0.10 7.01 1.60
CA LEU A 246 0.90 8.15 1.14
C LEU A 246 0.01 9.36 0.81
N ALA A 247 -1.15 9.15 0.16
CA ALA A 247 -2.12 10.20 -0.09
C ALA A 247 -2.69 10.76 1.23
N GLU A 248 -3.04 9.89 2.18
CA GLU A 248 -3.51 10.29 3.51
C GLU A 248 -2.48 11.19 4.24
N LEU A 249 -1.17 10.92 4.11
CA LEU A 249 -0.12 11.74 4.73
C LEU A 249 -0.11 13.18 4.20
N ILE A 250 -0.41 13.39 2.92
CA ILE A 250 -0.50 14.71 2.31
C ILE A 250 -1.78 15.42 2.79
N LEU A 251 -2.91 14.71 2.75
CA LEU A 251 -4.21 15.24 3.21
C LEU A 251 -4.20 15.63 4.69
N ASP A 252 -3.53 14.86 5.55
CA ASP A 252 -3.41 15.16 6.99
C ASP A 252 -2.63 16.47 7.28
N ARG A 253 -1.85 16.97 6.29
CA ARG A 253 -1.19 18.28 6.37
C ARG A 253 -2.06 19.41 5.81
N GLY A 254 -3.32 19.13 5.43
CA GLY A 254 -4.24 20.08 4.84
C GLY A 254 -3.93 20.45 3.39
N ILE A 255 -3.10 19.67 2.72
CA ILE A 255 -2.73 19.87 1.31
C ILE A 255 -3.63 18.97 0.45
N GLU A 256 -4.14 19.52 -0.65
CA GLU A 256 -4.92 18.76 -1.63
C GLU A 256 -4.08 17.63 -2.22
N ALA A 257 -4.65 16.42 -2.34
CA ALA A 257 -3.96 15.28 -2.88
C ALA A 257 -4.87 14.42 -3.75
N HIS A 258 -4.36 14.02 -4.92
CA HIS A 258 -5.04 13.12 -5.84
C HIS A 258 -4.26 11.82 -6.01
N HIS A 259 -4.97 10.70 -5.85
CA HIS A 259 -4.43 9.36 -6.03
C HIS A 259 -4.88 8.85 -7.41
N ILE A 260 -3.93 8.56 -8.28
CA ILE A 260 -4.15 8.14 -9.66
C ILE A 260 -3.42 6.82 -9.96
N GLU A 261 -3.89 6.06 -10.92
CA GLU A 261 -3.21 4.85 -11.40
C GLU A 261 -2.36 5.11 -12.64
N ARG A 262 -2.74 6.11 -13.48
CA ARG A 262 -2.13 6.42 -14.78
C ARG A 262 -2.30 7.91 -15.11
N ALA A 263 -1.56 8.38 -16.11
CA ALA A 263 -1.57 9.78 -16.51
C ALA A 263 -2.95 10.25 -17.01
N GLU A 264 -3.74 9.35 -17.63
CA GLU A 264 -5.08 9.64 -18.13
C GLU A 264 -6.10 9.96 -17.03
N ASP A 265 -5.79 9.62 -15.78
CA ASP A 265 -6.63 9.92 -14.61
C ASP A 265 -6.44 11.37 -14.13
N LEU A 266 -5.47 12.12 -14.68
CA LEU A 266 -5.24 13.52 -14.33
C LEU A 266 -6.36 14.41 -14.85
N ASP A 267 -6.92 15.23 -13.96
CA ASP A 267 -7.84 16.30 -14.34
C ASP A 267 -7.09 17.64 -14.36
N PRO A 268 -7.02 18.34 -15.52
CA PRO A 268 -6.40 19.66 -15.62
C PRO A 268 -6.95 20.68 -14.62
N ALA A 269 -8.19 20.53 -14.18
CA ALA A 269 -8.81 21.44 -13.22
C ALA A 269 -8.12 21.43 -11.84
N TRP A 270 -7.48 20.33 -11.45
CA TRP A 270 -6.75 20.23 -10.19
C TRP A 270 -5.55 21.18 -10.11
N PHE A 271 -5.01 21.55 -11.27
CA PHE A 271 -3.79 22.36 -11.38
C PHE A 271 -4.08 23.87 -11.49
N ALA A 272 -5.37 24.26 -11.59
CA ALA A 272 -5.74 25.66 -11.68
C ALA A 272 -5.29 26.45 -10.43
N GLY A 273 -4.45 27.47 -10.64
CA GLY A 273 -3.92 28.31 -9.56
C GLY A 273 -2.84 27.65 -8.68
N LYS A 274 -2.41 26.42 -9.00
CA LYS A 274 -1.31 25.75 -8.30
C LYS A 274 0.03 26.22 -8.85
N THR A 275 1.00 26.37 -7.97
CA THR A 275 2.35 26.85 -8.29
C THR A 275 3.42 25.82 -8.01
N HIS A 276 3.19 24.89 -7.07
CA HIS A 276 4.16 23.85 -6.70
C HIS A 276 3.50 22.51 -6.47
N ILE A 277 3.74 21.55 -7.35
CA ILE A 277 3.15 20.21 -7.34
C ILE A 277 4.19 19.20 -6.84
N GLY A 278 3.81 18.43 -5.81
CA GLY A 278 4.59 17.29 -5.34
C GLY A 278 4.10 15.98 -5.94
N ILE A 279 5.02 15.15 -6.45
CA ILE A 279 4.68 13.84 -7.02
C ILE A 279 5.38 12.74 -6.24
N THR A 280 4.63 11.69 -5.91
CA THR A 280 5.15 10.45 -5.32
C THR A 280 4.48 9.21 -5.90
N ALA A 281 5.05 8.03 -5.62
CA ALA A 281 4.49 6.77 -6.09
C ALA A 281 4.61 5.65 -5.03
N GLY A 282 3.62 4.77 -5.03
CA GLY A 282 3.57 3.62 -4.13
C GLY A 282 4.62 2.54 -4.43
N THR A 283 4.83 1.62 -3.49
CA THR A 283 5.82 0.54 -3.56
C THR A 283 5.56 -0.50 -4.65
N SER A 284 4.38 -0.51 -5.25
CA SER A 284 4.00 -1.41 -6.36
C SER A 284 3.80 -0.68 -7.69
N THR A 285 4.22 0.58 -7.77
CA THR A 285 4.13 1.38 -8.99
C THR A 285 5.39 1.20 -9.83
N PRO A 286 5.28 0.77 -11.10
CA PRO A 286 6.42 0.60 -12.02
C PRO A 286 7.20 1.89 -12.23
#